data_7c9e555209bf9579a7d111865154c7b6
#
_entry.id   7c9e555209bf9579a7d111865154c7b6
#
_cell.length_a   1.000
_cell.length_b   1.000
_cell.length_c   1.000
_cell.angle_alpha   90.00
_cell.angle_beta   90.00
_cell.angle_gamma   90.00
#
_symmetry.space_group_name_H-M   'P 1'
#
loop_
_entity.id
_entity.type
_entity.pdbx_description
1 polymer ?
#
loop_
_entity_poly.entity_id
_entity_poly.type
_entity_poly.pdbx_seq_one_letter_code
_entity_poly.pdbx_strand_id
1 'polypeptide(L)'
;MISDITFEAPLLRGRFVVFNSRPDFHFLKVKQTHSDLVIQEDECSIEIEGDGIIGTTEVPKAILTADCVPLVLIGKDSHIVIHAGWRGLAQNILTNDIVKSINPTYAFIGPHIRPKHYEVQPDFLSNFPDFSEAFTEHHDKIYFNMEYVASTQLNIAFPGIVVEDCGLCTFSNLKFHSYRRDKTTQRNWNIYFPK
;
A
#
# COMPACT_ATOMS: atom_id res chain seq x y z
N MET A 1 20.09 -17.29 -0.40
CA MET A 1 20.11 -16.26 -1.47
C MET A 1 19.91 -14.93 -0.81
N ILE A 2 20.77 -13.95 -1.09
CA ILE A 2 20.58 -12.58 -0.60
C ILE A 2 19.38 -12.03 -1.36
N SER A 3 18.33 -11.59 -0.64
CA SER A 3 17.17 -10.95 -1.24
C SER A 3 17.59 -9.62 -1.86
N ASP A 4 17.39 -9.46 -3.18
CA ASP A 4 17.82 -8.26 -3.86
C ASP A 4 16.86 -7.09 -3.54
N ILE A 5 17.43 -5.97 -3.11
CA ILE A 5 16.72 -4.71 -2.96
C ILE A 5 16.41 -4.18 -4.36
N THR A 6 15.13 -3.97 -4.65
CA THR A 6 14.67 -3.42 -5.92
C THR A 6 14.37 -1.93 -5.85
N PHE A 7 14.10 -1.43 -4.64
CA PHE A 7 13.84 -0.01 -4.37
C PHE A 7 14.10 0.32 -2.90
N GLU A 8 14.57 1.52 -2.62
CA GLU A 8 14.71 2.08 -1.27
C GLU A 8 14.44 3.59 -1.31
N ALA A 9 13.74 4.08 -0.29
CA ALA A 9 13.50 5.51 -0.06
C ALA A 9 13.66 5.86 1.41
N PRO A 10 14.35 6.97 1.76
CA PRO A 10 14.28 7.55 3.09
C PRO A 10 12.89 8.14 3.30
N LEU A 11 12.33 8.00 4.50
CA LEU A 11 11.07 8.62 4.90
C LEU A 11 11.30 9.60 6.03
N LEU A 12 10.24 10.36 6.39
CA LEU A 12 10.25 11.31 7.50
C LEU A 12 10.81 10.70 8.79
N ARG A 13 10.46 9.41 9.05
CA ARG A 13 11.02 8.60 10.13
C ARG A 13 11.32 7.21 9.60
N GLY A 14 12.61 6.87 9.49
CA GLY A 14 13.02 5.56 8.99
C GLY A 14 13.18 5.47 7.48
N ARG A 15 12.95 4.30 6.92
CA ARG A 15 13.09 4.05 5.47
C ARG A 15 12.12 2.97 5.00
N PHE A 16 11.75 3.05 3.74
CA PHE A 16 10.95 2.04 3.05
C PHE A 16 11.83 1.29 2.04
N VAL A 17 11.79 -0.04 2.07
CA VAL A 17 12.61 -0.89 1.20
C VAL A 17 11.73 -1.95 0.55
N VAL A 18 11.94 -2.19 -0.73
CA VAL A 18 11.29 -3.28 -1.47
C VAL A 18 12.31 -4.35 -1.84
N PHE A 19 12.01 -5.59 -1.45
CA PHE A 19 12.79 -6.77 -1.84
C PHE A 19 11.99 -7.62 -2.83
N ASN A 20 12.69 -8.28 -3.77
CA ASN A 20 12.06 -9.19 -4.74
C ASN A 20 11.79 -10.59 -4.20
N SER A 21 12.33 -10.93 -3.02
CA SER A 21 12.11 -12.19 -2.32
C SER A 21 12.11 -11.96 -0.80
N ARG A 22 11.67 -12.96 -0.04
CA ARG A 22 11.65 -12.86 1.42
C ARG A 22 13.06 -12.60 1.97
N PRO A 23 13.27 -11.49 2.68
CA PRO A 23 14.55 -11.22 3.35
C PRO A 23 14.74 -12.11 4.59
N ASP A 24 16.01 -12.34 4.94
CA ASP A 24 16.42 -13.20 6.06
C ASP A 24 16.75 -12.34 7.31
N PHE A 25 15.71 -11.68 7.84
CA PHE A 25 15.74 -11.00 9.14
C PHE A 25 14.34 -10.98 9.76
N HIS A 26 14.25 -10.62 11.02
CA HIS A 26 12.96 -10.56 11.73
C HIS A 26 12.15 -9.34 11.30
N PHE A 27 10.87 -9.53 11.02
CA PHE A 27 9.88 -8.49 10.75
C PHE A 27 8.47 -8.98 11.12
N LEU A 28 7.57 -8.04 11.38
CA LEU A 28 6.16 -8.33 11.59
C LEU A 28 5.41 -8.37 10.25
N LYS A 29 4.46 -9.27 10.14
CA LYS A 29 3.51 -9.34 9.01
C LYS A 29 2.23 -10.03 9.45
N VAL A 30 1.17 -9.82 8.66
CA VAL A 30 -0.15 -10.43 8.82
C VAL A 30 -0.53 -11.26 7.59
N LYS A 31 -1.60 -12.02 7.67
CA LYS A 31 -2.22 -12.72 6.55
C LYS A 31 -3.13 -11.74 5.80
N GLN A 32 -2.63 -11.21 4.68
CA GLN A 32 -3.37 -10.24 3.86
C GLN A 32 -4.55 -10.90 3.13
N THR A 33 -5.73 -10.32 3.27
CA THR A 33 -6.99 -10.82 2.72
C THR A 33 -7.73 -9.80 1.86
N HIS A 34 -7.11 -8.65 1.60
CA HIS A 34 -7.69 -7.48 0.91
C HIS A 34 -8.89 -6.90 1.69
N SER A 35 -8.79 -6.91 3.01
CA SER A 35 -9.73 -6.32 3.96
C SER A 35 -9.42 -4.84 4.26
N ASP A 36 -10.16 -4.27 5.19
CA ASP A 36 -9.91 -2.96 5.81
C ASP A 36 -9.30 -3.06 7.21
N LEU A 37 -8.91 -4.27 7.65
CA LEU A 37 -8.43 -4.54 8.99
C LEU A 37 -6.98 -4.07 9.18
N VAL A 38 -6.75 -3.29 10.23
CA VAL A 38 -5.42 -2.89 10.71
C VAL A 38 -5.18 -3.52 12.08
N ILE A 39 -4.08 -4.23 12.22
CA ILE A 39 -3.75 -5.07 13.39
C ILE A 39 -2.68 -4.38 14.23
N GLN A 40 -2.80 -4.47 15.56
CA GLN A 40 -1.76 -4.01 16.48
C GLN A 40 -0.50 -4.86 16.34
N GLU A 41 0.68 -4.23 16.49
CA GLU A 41 1.97 -4.93 16.26
C GLU A 41 2.22 -6.09 17.23
N ASP A 42 1.69 -6.05 18.44
CA ASP A 42 1.79 -7.11 19.45
C ASP A 42 0.85 -8.31 19.17
N GLU A 43 -0.18 -8.11 18.33
CA GLU A 43 -1.09 -9.16 17.89
C GLU A 43 -0.64 -9.81 16.57
N CYS A 44 0.39 -9.25 15.91
CA CYS A 44 0.81 -9.69 14.58
C CYS A 44 1.31 -11.13 14.56
N SER A 45 0.73 -11.95 13.68
CA SER A 45 1.25 -13.27 13.31
C SER A 45 0.85 -13.62 11.88
N ILE A 46 1.42 -14.70 11.35
CA ILE A 46 1.09 -15.19 9.99
C ILE A 46 -0.32 -15.79 9.90
N GLU A 47 -0.97 -16.02 11.01
CA GLU A 47 -2.33 -16.57 11.09
C GLU A 47 -3.40 -15.47 11.24
N ILE A 48 -3.00 -14.29 11.73
CA ILE A 48 -3.94 -13.17 11.93
C ILE A 48 -4.21 -12.48 10.60
N GLU A 49 -5.49 -12.41 10.24
CA GLU A 49 -5.94 -11.73 9.02
C GLU A 49 -5.95 -10.21 9.22
N GLY A 50 -5.43 -9.50 8.21
CA GLY A 50 -5.39 -8.05 8.19
C GLY A 50 -4.61 -7.53 6.99
N ASP A 51 -4.79 -6.27 6.67
CA ASP A 51 -4.13 -5.60 5.54
C ASP A 51 -3.35 -4.35 5.98
N GLY A 52 -3.27 -4.11 7.29
CA GLY A 52 -2.42 -3.09 7.87
C GLY A 52 -1.84 -3.53 9.21
N ILE A 53 -0.72 -2.91 9.61
CA ILE A 53 -0.06 -3.10 10.91
C ILE A 53 0.24 -1.73 11.49
N ILE A 54 -0.35 -1.45 12.65
CA ILE A 54 -0.03 -0.26 13.46
C ILE A 54 1.03 -0.61 14.50
N GLY A 55 1.97 0.29 14.75
CA GLY A 55 2.97 0.10 15.77
C GLY A 55 3.70 1.36 16.19
N THR A 56 4.47 1.21 17.26
CA THR A 56 5.30 2.25 17.88
C THR A 56 6.76 1.81 17.99
N THR A 57 7.04 0.50 17.81
CA THR A 57 8.37 -0.06 17.95
C THR A 57 9.19 0.04 16.67
N GLU A 58 10.51 -0.08 16.81
CA GLU A 58 11.45 -0.10 15.67
C GLU A 58 11.47 -1.43 14.90
N VAL A 59 10.67 -2.42 15.32
CA VAL A 59 10.59 -3.71 14.61
C VAL A 59 10.07 -3.47 13.20
N PRO A 60 10.79 -3.93 12.15
CA PRO A 60 10.36 -3.76 10.76
C PRO A 60 9.00 -4.40 10.50
N LYS A 61 8.19 -3.78 9.66
CA LYS A 61 6.85 -4.23 9.30
C LYS A 61 6.74 -4.41 7.79
N ALA A 62 6.24 -5.58 7.38
CA ALA A 62 6.18 -6.00 5.98
C ALA A 62 4.75 -6.13 5.48
N ILE A 63 4.51 -5.63 4.28
CA ILE A 63 3.35 -5.94 3.45
C ILE A 63 3.80 -6.43 2.06
N LEU A 64 3.04 -7.36 1.50
CA LEU A 64 3.34 -8.02 0.26
C LEU A 64 2.39 -7.55 -0.83
N THR A 65 2.93 -7.12 -1.96
CA THR A 65 2.13 -6.66 -3.10
C THR A 65 2.61 -7.28 -4.42
N ALA A 66 1.70 -7.34 -5.37
CA ALA A 66 1.99 -7.47 -6.79
C ALA A 66 0.90 -6.67 -7.50
N ASP A 67 1.13 -5.34 -7.61
CA ASP A 67 0.28 -4.29 -8.16
C ASP A 67 -0.54 -3.46 -7.17
N CYS A 68 -1.01 -4.02 -6.04
CA CYS A 68 -1.68 -3.22 -5.01
C CYS A 68 -0.75 -2.15 -4.42
N VAL A 69 -1.33 -1.10 -3.85
CA VAL A 69 -0.61 0.04 -3.28
C VAL A 69 -0.07 -0.30 -1.89
N PRO A 70 1.27 -0.32 -1.68
CA PRO A 70 1.84 -0.35 -0.35
C PRO A 70 1.95 1.08 0.19
N LEU A 71 1.49 1.29 1.42
CA LEU A 71 1.49 2.60 2.09
C LEU A 71 2.19 2.54 3.43
N VAL A 72 2.85 3.65 3.78
CA VAL A 72 3.33 3.94 5.14
C VAL A 72 2.69 5.24 5.59
N LEU A 73 1.99 5.22 6.73
CA LEU A 73 1.45 6.40 7.38
C LEU A 73 2.25 6.68 8.65
N ILE A 74 2.62 7.94 8.87
CA ILE A 74 3.42 8.36 10.01
C ILE A 74 2.67 9.43 10.79
N GLY A 75 2.34 9.10 12.04
CA GLY A 75 1.80 10.00 13.04
C GLY A 75 2.91 10.55 13.96
N LYS A 76 2.49 11.19 15.06
CA LYS A 76 3.44 11.78 16.02
C LYS A 76 4.34 10.73 16.68
N ASP A 77 3.76 9.66 17.20
CA ASP A 77 4.47 8.66 18.01
C ASP A 77 4.27 7.21 17.48
N SER A 78 3.57 7.07 16.37
CA SER A 78 3.18 5.77 15.80
C SER A 78 3.20 5.81 14.27
N HIS A 79 3.20 4.63 13.67
CA HIS A 79 3.18 4.44 12.23
C HIS A 79 2.30 3.26 11.85
N ILE A 80 1.82 3.27 10.62
CA ILE A 80 1.04 2.17 10.06
C ILE A 80 1.64 1.81 8.69
N VAL A 81 1.80 0.51 8.42
CA VAL A 81 2.02 0.00 7.06
C VAL A 81 0.74 -0.64 6.55
N ILE A 82 0.34 -0.33 5.32
CA ILE A 82 -0.94 -0.75 4.77
C ILE A 82 -0.77 -1.36 3.37
N HIS A 83 -1.41 -2.49 3.15
CA HIS A 83 -1.70 -3.05 1.84
C HIS A 83 -3.04 -2.50 1.35
N ALA A 84 -3.01 -1.47 0.54
CA ALA A 84 -4.20 -0.87 -0.03
C ALA A 84 -4.47 -1.43 -1.45
N GLY A 85 -5.07 -2.61 -1.50
CA GLY A 85 -5.70 -3.10 -2.73
C GLY A 85 -7.03 -2.36 -2.97
N TRP A 86 -7.59 -2.49 -4.19
CA TRP A 86 -8.84 -1.81 -4.52
C TRP A 86 -10.00 -2.13 -3.54
N ARG A 87 -10.07 -3.36 -3.00
CA ARG A 87 -11.09 -3.74 -2.02
C ARG A 87 -10.92 -2.99 -0.71
N GLY A 88 -9.70 -2.93 -0.18
CA GLY A 88 -9.39 -2.16 1.02
C GLY A 88 -9.68 -0.67 0.84
N LEU A 89 -9.33 -0.09 -0.32
CA LEU A 89 -9.66 1.30 -0.65
C LEU A 89 -11.18 1.53 -0.72
N ALA A 90 -11.94 0.64 -1.35
CA ALA A 90 -13.41 0.72 -1.40
C ALA A 90 -14.05 0.59 -0.01
N GLN A 91 -13.39 -0.11 0.93
CA GLN A 91 -13.80 -0.26 2.33
C GLN A 91 -13.19 0.80 3.25
N ASN A 92 -12.54 1.83 2.69
CA ASN A 92 -11.94 2.95 3.42
C ASN A 92 -10.85 2.55 4.44
N ILE A 93 -10.00 1.58 4.12
CA ILE A 93 -8.90 1.14 4.98
C ILE A 93 -7.99 2.30 5.44
N LEU A 94 -7.86 3.36 4.64
CA LEU A 94 -7.01 4.52 4.94
C LEU A 94 -7.64 5.52 5.90
N THR A 95 -8.93 5.35 6.22
CA THR A 95 -9.69 6.31 7.03
C THR A 95 -10.52 5.65 8.11
N ASN A 96 -10.24 4.38 8.43
CA ASN A 96 -10.87 3.69 9.56
C ASN A 96 -10.42 4.29 10.91
N ASP A 97 -11.05 3.89 11.99
CA ASP A 97 -10.80 4.51 13.31
C ASP A 97 -9.38 4.28 13.82
N ILE A 98 -8.75 3.15 13.48
CA ILE A 98 -7.37 2.88 13.87
C ILE A 98 -6.41 3.83 13.13
N VAL A 99 -6.61 4.05 11.84
CA VAL A 99 -5.81 5.01 11.08
C VAL A 99 -6.03 6.44 11.60
N LYS A 100 -7.27 6.81 11.90
CA LYS A 100 -7.58 8.13 12.50
C LYS A 100 -6.91 8.32 13.85
N SER A 101 -6.77 7.26 14.65
CA SER A 101 -6.20 7.36 16.01
C SER A 101 -4.75 7.86 16.04
N ILE A 102 -3.95 7.61 14.98
CA ILE A 102 -2.57 8.10 14.91
C ILE A 102 -2.45 9.51 14.36
N ASN A 103 -3.54 10.09 13.82
CA ASN A 103 -3.57 11.40 13.16
C ASN A 103 -2.35 11.61 12.25
N PRO A 104 -2.23 10.86 11.15
CA PRO A 104 -1.02 10.86 10.34
C PRO A 104 -0.78 12.22 9.71
N THR A 105 0.47 12.68 9.73
CA THR A 105 0.92 13.93 9.10
C THR A 105 1.73 13.70 7.83
N TYR A 106 2.13 12.45 7.59
CA TYR A 106 2.90 12.03 6.42
C TYR A 106 2.43 10.67 5.94
N ALA A 107 2.34 10.52 4.63
CA ALA A 107 2.05 9.28 3.92
C ALA A 107 3.07 9.05 2.80
N PHE A 108 3.56 7.83 2.67
CA PHE A 108 4.39 7.41 1.55
C PHE A 108 3.69 6.30 0.77
N ILE A 109 3.59 6.49 -0.55
CA ILE A 109 3.04 5.52 -1.50
C ILE A 109 4.20 4.84 -2.23
N GLY A 110 4.35 3.54 -2.02
CA GLY A 110 5.38 2.73 -2.66
C GLY A 110 5.00 2.25 -4.07
N PRO A 111 5.86 1.43 -4.71
CA PRO A 111 5.65 0.93 -6.07
C PRO A 111 4.36 0.12 -6.21
N HIS A 112 3.52 0.49 -7.19
CA HIS A 112 2.25 -0.15 -7.48
C HIS A 112 1.91 -0.06 -8.98
N ILE A 113 0.83 -0.69 -9.43
CA ILE A 113 0.38 -0.56 -10.82
C ILE A 113 -0.17 0.84 -11.08
N ARG A 114 0.34 1.51 -12.11
CA ARG A 114 -0.12 2.85 -12.50
C ARG A 114 -1.35 2.80 -13.39
N PRO A 115 -2.17 3.89 -13.43
CA PRO A 115 -3.45 3.91 -14.13
C PRO A 115 -3.38 3.37 -15.55
N LYS A 116 -2.41 3.81 -16.35
CA LYS A 116 -2.23 3.40 -17.76
C LYS A 116 -2.10 1.89 -17.99
N HIS A 117 -1.93 1.11 -16.93
CA HIS A 117 -1.81 -0.35 -16.97
C HIS A 117 -2.91 -1.07 -16.18
N TYR A 118 -3.78 -0.32 -15.49
CA TYR A 118 -4.82 -0.90 -14.66
C TYR A 118 -6.20 -0.77 -15.32
N GLU A 119 -6.37 -1.48 -16.45
CA GLU A 119 -7.66 -1.61 -17.14
C GLU A 119 -8.68 -2.33 -16.25
N VAL A 120 -9.91 -1.81 -16.21
CA VAL A 120 -11.03 -2.37 -15.44
C VAL A 120 -12.28 -2.46 -16.32
N GLN A 121 -13.25 -3.28 -15.90
CA GLN A 121 -14.52 -3.40 -16.60
C GLN A 121 -15.51 -2.31 -16.14
N PRO A 122 -16.55 -1.99 -16.91
CA PRO A 122 -17.53 -0.95 -16.56
C PRO A 122 -18.22 -1.15 -15.21
N ASP A 123 -18.52 -2.38 -14.81
CA ASP A 123 -19.13 -2.71 -13.53
C ASP A 123 -18.23 -2.38 -12.32
N PHE A 124 -16.92 -2.27 -12.56
CA PHE A 124 -15.96 -1.92 -11.51
C PHE A 124 -16.18 -0.52 -10.94
N LEU A 125 -16.73 0.43 -11.75
CA LEU A 125 -16.96 1.82 -11.33
C LEU A 125 -17.87 1.90 -10.10
N SER A 126 -18.80 0.96 -9.97
CA SER A 126 -19.74 0.91 -8.84
C SER A 126 -19.09 0.74 -7.47
N ASN A 127 -17.83 0.29 -7.42
CA ASN A 127 -17.07 0.18 -6.18
C ASN A 127 -16.56 1.54 -5.66
N PHE A 128 -16.59 2.58 -6.50
CA PHE A 128 -16.03 3.90 -6.19
C PHE A 128 -16.96 5.03 -6.69
N PRO A 129 -18.23 5.10 -6.21
CA PRO A 129 -19.22 6.05 -6.73
C PRO A 129 -18.82 7.52 -6.53
N ASP A 130 -18.04 7.82 -5.48
CA ASP A 130 -17.60 9.17 -5.12
C ASP A 130 -16.25 9.57 -5.75
N PHE A 131 -15.67 8.71 -6.60
CA PHE A 131 -14.33 8.89 -7.17
C PHE A 131 -14.34 8.80 -8.71
N SER A 132 -15.24 9.50 -9.36
CA SER A 132 -15.32 9.48 -10.83
C SER A 132 -14.01 9.89 -11.52
N GLU A 133 -13.27 10.84 -10.94
CA GLU A 133 -11.98 11.29 -11.45
C GLU A 133 -10.85 10.24 -11.34
N ALA A 134 -11.07 9.16 -10.58
CA ALA A 134 -10.12 8.04 -10.54
C ALA A 134 -10.17 7.19 -11.82
N PHE A 135 -11.13 7.43 -12.69
CA PHE A 135 -11.32 6.67 -13.93
C PHE A 135 -10.99 7.52 -15.16
N THR A 136 -10.26 6.93 -16.09
CA THR A 136 -9.94 7.53 -17.38
C THR A 136 -10.34 6.59 -18.50
N GLU A 137 -11.11 7.09 -19.47
CA GLU A 137 -11.45 6.33 -20.68
C GLU A 137 -10.44 6.63 -21.79
N HIS A 138 -9.95 5.58 -22.44
CA HIS A 138 -9.07 5.67 -23.58
C HIS A 138 -9.24 4.46 -24.51
N HIS A 139 -9.57 4.69 -25.80
CA HIS A 139 -9.80 3.63 -26.80
C HIS A 139 -10.79 2.55 -26.31
N ASP A 140 -11.98 2.96 -25.89
CA ASP A 140 -13.06 2.09 -25.39
C ASP A 140 -12.68 1.22 -24.18
N LYS A 141 -11.61 1.61 -23.48
CA LYS A 141 -11.13 0.97 -22.25
C LYS A 141 -11.14 1.92 -21.08
N ILE A 142 -11.47 1.40 -19.92
CA ILE A 142 -11.50 2.16 -18.67
C ILE A 142 -10.26 1.80 -17.85
N TYR A 143 -9.59 2.82 -17.35
CA TYR A 143 -8.40 2.68 -16.51
C TYR A 143 -8.65 3.29 -15.15
N PHE A 144 -8.23 2.60 -14.09
CA PHE A 144 -8.45 3.00 -12.70
C PHE A 144 -7.18 3.46 -12.02
N ASN A 145 -7.28 4.55 -11.26
CA ASN A 145 -6.18 5.16 -10.50
C ASN A 145 -6.35 4.93 -8.99
N MET A 146 -5.71 3.87 -8.45
CA MET A 146 -5.73 3.58 -7.00
C MET A 146 -5.01 4.66 -6.18
N GLU A 147 -3.92 5.23 -6.72
CA GLU A 147 -3.17 6.28 -6.04
C GLU A 147 -4.01 7.55 -5.87
N TYR A 148 -4.80 7.93 -6.89
CA TYR A 148 -5.73 9.06 -6.79
C TYR A 148 -6.74 8.84 -5.66
N VAL A 149 -7.36 7.64 -5.57
CA VAL A 149 -8.30 7.31 -4.49
C VAL A 149 -7.61 7.38 -3.13
N ALA A 150 -6.43 6.75 -3.01
CA ALA A 150 -5.68 6.73 -1.77
C ALA A 150 -5.31 8.15 -1.29
N SER A 151 -4.76 8.98 -2.19
CA SER A 151 -4.37 10.35 -1.88
C SER A 151 -5.57 11.23 -1.54
N THR A 152 -6.69 11.07 -2.25
CA THR A 152 -7.92 11.81 -2.00
C THR A 152 -8.54 11.45 -0.64
N GLN A 153 -8.63 10.16 -0.30
CA GLN A 153 -9.10 9.70 1.01
C GLN A 153 -8.25 10.29 2.14
N LEU A 154 -6.92 10.24 2.00
CA LEU A 154 -5.99 10.78 3.00
C LEU A 154 -6.13 12.30 3.15
N ASN A 155 -6.19 13.05 2.05
CA ASN A 155 -6.30 14.51 2.08
C ASN A 155 -7.63 14.99 2.69
N ILE A 156 -8.73 14.26 2.44
CA ILE A 156 -10.05 14.58 3.04
C ILE A 156 -10.03 14.27 4.54
N ALA A 157 -9.51 13.10 4.94
CA ALA A 157 -9.53 12.67 6.33
C ALA A 157 -8.52 13.41 7.21
N PHE A 158 -7.38 13.82 6.64
CA PHE A 158 -6.26 14.43 7.37
C PHE A 158 -5.79 15.71 6.64
N PRO A 159 -6.52 16.82 6.75
CA PRO A 159 -6.15 18.08 6.10
C PRO A 159 -4.72 18.51 6.45
N GLY A 160 -3.91 18.73 5.41
CA GLY A 160 -2.50 19.11 5.57
C GLY A 160 -1.51 17.95 5.67
N ILE A 161 -1.97 16.70 5.52
CA ILE A 161 -1.06 15.54 5.37
C ILE A 161 -0.15 15.73 4.14
N VAL A 162 1.12 15.40 4.30
CA VAL A 162 2.07 15.36 3.17
C VAL A 162 1.99 13.96 2.57
N VAL A 163 1.59 13.85 1.32
CA VAL A 163 1.55 12.57 0.58
C VAL A 163 2.68 12.55 -0.44
N GLU A 164 3.63 11.65 -0.25
CA GLU A 164 4.74 11.41 -1.15
C GLU A 164 4.53 10.11 -1.92
N ASP A 165 4.65 10.14 -3.24
CA ASP A 165 4.54 8.97 -4.12
C ASP A 165 5.88 8.72 -4.81
N CYS A 166 6.38 7.47 -4.75
CA CYS A 166 7.63 7.08 -5.39
C CYS A 166 7.62 7.13 -6.93
N GLY A 167 6.47 7.27 -7.56
CA GLY A 167 6.32 7.36 -9.02
C GLY A 167 6.53 6.05 -9.79
N LEU A 168 6.83 4.92 -9.13
CA LEU A 168 7.21 3.68 -9.80
C LEU A 168 6.01 2.77 -10.09
N CYS A 169 6.04 2.16 -11.29
CA CYS A 169 5.00 1.23 -11.75
C CYS A 169 5.49 -0.21 -11.71
N THR A 170 4.79 -1.08 -10.99
CA THR A 170 5.12 -2.52 -10.93
C THR A 170 4.93 -3.23 -12.26
N PHE A 171 3.95 -2.81 -13.07
CA PHE A 171 3.67 -3.42 -14.38
C PHE A 171 4.76 -3.13 -15.40
N SER A 172 5.20 -1.87 -15.53
CA SER A 172 6.17 -1.47 -16.55
C SER A 172 7.63 -1.66 -16.13
N ASN A 173 7.93 -1.74 -14.84
CA ASN A 173 9.27 -1.95 -14.32
C ASN A 173 9.47 -3.42 -13.94
N LEU A 174 10.28 -4.13 -14.74
CA LEU A 174 10.52 -5.58 -14.59
C LEU A 174 11.28 -5.97 -13.32
N LYS A 175 11.81 -5.02 -12.56
CA LYS A 175 12.41 -5.29 -11.24
C LYS A 175 11.35 -5.69 -10.21
N PHE A 176 10.06 -5.35 -10.44
CA PHE A 176 8.97 -5.67 -9.54
C PHE A 176 8.13 -6.82 -10.05
N HIS A 177 7.58 -7.59 -9.12
CA HIS A 177 6.54 -8.56 -9.43
C HIS A 177 5.22 -7.84 -9.72
N SER A 178 4.53 -8.25 -10.78
CA SER A 178 3.24 -7.73 -11.18
C SER A 178 2.27 -8.87 -11.52
N TYR A 179 1.17 -8.95 -10.79
CA TYR A 179 0.14 -9.94 -11.07
C TYR A 179 -0.57 -9.66 -12.39
N ARG A 180 -0.81 -8.39 -12.71
CA ARG A 180 -1.47 -7.98 -13.96
C ARG A 180 -0.65 -8.39 -15.18
N ARG A 181 0.67 -8.24 -15.12
CA ARG A 181 1.59 -8.59 -16.21
C ARG A 181 1.78 -10.10 -16.34
N ASP A 182 2.10 -10.80 -15.24
CA ASP A 182 2.68 -12.14 -15.27
C ASP A 182 1.79 -13.22 -14.65
N LYS A 183 0.67 -12.87 -14.02
CA LYS A 183 -0.16 -13.76 -13.18
C LYS A 183 0.66 -14.49 -12.10
N THR A 184 1.74 -13.85 -11.65
CA THR A 184 2.69 -14.43 -10.71
C THR A 184 2.12 -14.64 -9.31
N THR A 185 2.59 -15.68 -8.62
CA THR A 185 2.37 -15.88 -7.18
C THR A 185 3.43 -15.21 -6.32
N GLN A 186 4.53 -14.74 -6.94
CA GLN A 186 5.58 -14.00 -6.24
C GLN A 186 5.08 -12.61 -5.82
N ARG A 187 5.73 -12.05 -4.80
CA ARG A 187 5.34 -10.75 -4.23
C ARG A 187 6.56 -9.86 -4.01
N ASN A 188 6.36 -8.57 -4.18
CA ASN A 188 7.26 -7.54 -3.69
C ASN A 188 7.10 -7.48 -2.17
N TRP A 189 8.19 -7.61 -1.44
CA TRP A 189 8.24 -7.49 0.00
C TRP A 189 8.52 -6.04 0.36
N ASN A 190 7.47 -5.31 0.67
CA ASN A 190 7.53 -3.91 1.01
C ASN A 190 7.70 -3.79 2.52
N ILE A 191 8.87 -3.31 2.96
CA ILE A 191 9.22 -3.28 4.37
C ILE A 191 9.53 -1.86 4.82
N TYR A 192 8.85 -1.44 5.85
CA TYR A 192 9.15 -0.20 6.55
C TYR A 192 10.05 -0.51 7.74
N PHE A 193 11.16 0.22 7.84
CA PHE A 193 12.11 0.22 8.95
C PHE A 193 11.92 1.52 9.73
N PRO A 194 11.21 1.51 10.86
CA PRO A 194 11.03 2.69 11.70
C PRO A 194 12.36 3.15 12.31
N LYS A 195 12.38 4.43 12.76
CA LYS A 195 13.43 5.03 13.57
C LYS A 195 12.80 5.76 14.74
#